data_82baa37c412b37239c4d66c319831cad
#
_entry.id   82baa37c412b37239c4d66c319831cad
#
_cell.length_a   1.000
_cell.length_b   1.000
_cell.length_c   1.000
_cell.angle_alpha   90.00
_cell.angle_beta   90.00
_cell.angle_gamma   90.00
#
_symmetry.space_group_name_H-M   'P 1'
#
loop_
_entity.id
_entity.type
_entity.pdbx_description
1 polymer ?
#
loop_
_entity_poly.entity_id
_entity_poly.type
_entity_poly.pdbx_seq_one_letter_code
_entity_poly.pdbx_strand_id
1 'polypeptide(L)'
;ASHTFTIKNTGDAPLVITRVTASCGCTRPEWTKSPIAPGKTGEVKITYNPKGRPGPFYKTVSIFSNGKKGSYSLAIKGNVTPKPSQPVFTYPYSIGDLKLHTKTVLFSSIRPEETLGEKINIKNEGKTSATIHLGKVPHYLNVQVNPATLQPDEVGAITILMDAKVLKRKGRVSTLLPIMIQSAGKKEVSGEIQISANVIDNFSKLSAADKAQAPIAELSGTLLEFGKLPNKKSIVPLIGGKVSG
;
A
#
# COMPACT_ATOMS: atom_id res chain seq x y z
N ALA A 1 -17.72 -7.32 -11.49
CA ALA A 1 -18.91 -7.47 -10.65
C ALA A 1 -20.08 -7.96 -11.50
N SER A 2 -20.93 -8.83 -10.96
CA SER A 2 -22.10 -9.35 -11.67
C SER A 2 -23.33 -9.28 -10.78
N HIS A 3 -24.50 -9.07 -11.41
CA HIS A 3 -25.80 -9.13 -10.75
C HIS A 3 -26.84 -9.76 -11.68
N THR A 4 -27.75 -10.56 -11.14
CA THR A 4 -28.83 -11.20 -11.90
C THR A 4 -30.16 -10.58 -11.50
N PHE A 5 -30.88 -10.08 -12.51
CA PHE A 5 -32.25 -9.59 -12.39
C PHE A 5 -33.23 -10.66 -12.81
N THR A 6 -34.27 -10.84 -12.06
CA THR A 6 -35.36 -11.78 -12.38
C THR A 6 -36.50 -11.05 -13.09
N ILE A 7 -36.97 -11.59 -14.22
CA ILE A 7 -38.11 -11.10 -14.96
C ILE A 7 -39.23 -12.13 -14.84
N LYS A 8 -40.37 -11.72 -14.31
CA LYS A 8 -41.56 -12.59 -14.21
C LYS A 8 -42.52 -12.26 -15.34
N ASN A 9 -42.97 -13.31 -16.05
CA ASN A 9 -44.09 -13.19 -16.99
C ASN A 9 -45.40 -13.15 -16.22
N THR A 10 -46.07 -12.03 -16.18
CA THR A 10 -47.36 -11.83 -15.51
C THR A 10 -48.54 -11.81 -16.49
N GLY A 11 -48.27 -12.02 -17.79
CA GLY A 11 -49.27 -12.15 -18.83
C GLY A 11 -49.71 -13.61 -19.00
N ASP A 12 -50.58 -13.83 -19.92
CA ASP A 12 -51.24 -15.13 -20.30
C ASP A 12 -50.59 -15.80 -21.51
N ALA A 13 -49.69 -15.11 -22.24
CA ALA A 13 -48.93 -15.63 -23.36
C ALA A 13 -47.42 -15.75 -23.05
N PRO A 14 -46.65 -16.60 -23.76
CA PRO A 14 -45.19 -16.70 -23.57
C PRO A 14 -44.45 -15.39 -23.80
N LEU A 15 -43.64 -14.98 -22.83
CA LEU A 15 -42.77 -13.79 -22.90
C LEU A 15 -41.40 -14.14 -23.50
N VAL A 16 -41.02 -13.47 -24.58
CA VAL A 16 -39.73 -13.67 -25.27
C VAL A 16 -38.89 -12.42 -25.13
N ILE A 17 -37.67 -12.55 -24.53
CA ILE A 17 -36.68 -11.49 -24.53
C ILE A 17 -35.91 -11.56 -25.85
N THR A 18 -36.17 -10.61 -26.72
CA THR A 18 -35.62 -10.61 -28.10
C THR A 18 -34.20 -10.07 -28.16
N ARG A 19 -33.90 -9.07 -27.32
CA ARG A 19 -32.59 -8.41 -27.28
C ARG A 19 -32.35 -7.74 -25.94
N VAL A 20 -31.08 -7.74 -25.48
CA VAL A 20 -30.61 -6.92 -24.35
C VAL A 20 -29.38 -6.16 -24.79
N THR A 21 -29.39 -4.85 -24.58
CA THR A 21 -28.29 -3.94 -24.98
C THR A 21 -27.81 -3.15 -23.77
N ALA A 22 -26.50 -3.01 -23.63
CA ALA A 22 -25.89 -2.17 -22.60
C ALA A 22 -25.42 -0.83 -23.20
N SER A 23 -25.40 0.23 -22.39
CA SER A 23 -24.96 1.57 -22.79
C SER A 23 -23.46 1.68 -23.05
N CYS A 24 -22.66 0.67 -22.72
CA CYS A 24 -21.20 0.63 -22.98
C CYS A 24 -20.70 -0.80 -23.16
N GLY A 25 -19.57 -0.97 -23.84
CA GLY A 25 -18.87 -2.26 -23.94
C GLY A 25 -18.25 -2.77 -22.62
N CYS A 26 -18.30 -1.95 -21.56
CA CYS A 26 -17.87 -2.32 -20.23
C CYS A 26 -18.91 -3.16 -19.45
N THR A 27 -20.10 -3.31 -20.01
CA THR A 27 -21.23 -4.04 -19.41
C THR A 27 -21.69 -5.13 -20.39
N ARG A 28 -21.63 -6.39 -19.97
CA ARG A 28 -22.02 -7.55 -20.75
C ARG A 28 -23.31 -8.14 -20.18
N PRO A 29 -24.42 -8.11 -20.93
CA PRO A 29 -25.66 -8.78 -20.56
C PRO A 29 -25.69 -10.23 -21.09
N GLU A 30 -26.24 -11.13 -20.27
CA GLU A 30 -26.64 -12.49 -20.62
C GLU A 30 -28.09 -12.68 -20.16
N TRP A 31 -28.93 -13.38 -20.91
CA TRP A 31 -30.34 -13.52 -20.55
C TRP A 31 -30.95 -14.83 -21.01
N THR A 32 -32.11 -15.19 -20.41
CA THR A 32 -32.92 -16.35 -20.81
C THR A 32 -33.38 -16.20 -22.25
N LYS A 33 -32.96 -17.12 -23.12
CA LYS A 33 -33.27 -17.15 -24.55
C LYS A 33 -34.58 -17.89 -24.90
N SER A 34 -34.95 -18.84 -24.02
CA SER A 34 -36.18 -19.58 -24.16
C SER A 34 -37.42 -18.75 -23.81
N PRO A 35 -38.58 -18.95 -24.44
CA PRO A 35 -39.82 -18.32 -24.02
C PRO A 35 -40.14 -18.59 -22.54
N ILE A 36 -40.52 -17.58 -21.80
CA ILE A 36 -40.91 -17.64 -20.41
C ILE A 36 -42.42 -17.86 -20.37
N ALA A 37 -42.87 -19.01 -19.92
CA ALA A 37 -44.30 -19.33 -19.83
C ALA A 37 -45.06 -18.42 -18.84
N PRO A 38 -46.38 -18.25 -18.97
CA PRO A 38 -47.18 -17.53 -18.01
C PRO A 38 -46.91 -17.91 -16.54
N GLY A 39 -46.77 -16.92 -15.67
CA GLY A 39 -46.46 -17.11 -14.26
C GLY A 39 -45.01 -17.52 -13.93
N LYS A 40 -44.20 -17.86 -14.92
CA LYS A 40 -42.81 -18.27 -14.75
C LYS A 40 -41.84 -17.07 -14.79
N THR A 41 -40.59 -17.34 -14.42
CA THR A 41 -39.52 -16.34 -14.38
C THR A 41 -38.39 -16.66 -15.35
N GLY A 42 -37.76 -15.63 -15.88
CA GLY A 42 -36.48 -15.65 -16.59
C GLY A 42 -35.45 -14.77 -15.91
N GLU A 43 -34.22 -14.81 -16.39
CA GLU A 43 -33.11 -14.08 -15.80
C GLU A 43 -32.41 -13.18 -16.81
N VAL A 44 -31.93 -12.04 -16.33
CA VAL A 44 -30.97 -11.16 -17.06
C VAL A 44 -29.78 -10.93 -16.13
N LYS A 45 -28.66 -11.57 -16.43
CA LYS A 45 -27.41 -11.40 -15.73
C LYS A 45 -26.60 -10.30 -16.37
N ILE A 46 -26.16 -9.33 -15.58
CA ILE A 46 -25.35 -8.20 -16.04
C ILE A 46 -23.99 -8.29 -15.37
N THR A 47 -22.92 -8.33 -16.18
CA THR A 47 -21.55 -8.33 -15.74
C THR A 47 -20.89 -7.01 -16.12
N TYR A 48 -20.41 -6.25 -15.11
CA TYR A 48 -19.66 -5.01 -15.29
C TYR A 48 -18.15 -5.23 -15.10
N ASN A 49 -17.35 -4.74 -16.05
CA ASN A 49 -15.90 -4.77 -15.97
C ASN A 49 -15.36 -3.43 -15.41
N PRO A 50 -14.87 -3.40 -14.15
CA PRO A 50 -14.36 -2.19 -13.52
C PRO A 50 -12.91 -1.84 -13.89
N LYS A 51 -12.20 -2.71 -14.63
CA LYS A 51 -10.76 -2.53 -14.93
C LYS A 51 -10.50 -1.20 -15.63
N GLY A 52 -9.61 -0.37 -15.04
CA GLY A 52 -9.24 0.95 -15.57
C GLY A 52 -10.35 2.00 -15.46
N ARG A 53 -11.37 1.82 -14.60
CA ARG A 53 -12.52 2.72 -14.44
C ARG A 53 -12.78 3.04 -12.97
N PRO A 54 -11.85 3.71 -12.27
CA PRO A 54 -12.08 4.10 -10.88
C PRO A 54 -13.16 5.18 -10.76
N GLY A 55 -13.77 5.25 -9.58
CA GLY A 55 -14.80 6.24 -9.27
C GLY A 55 -16.24 5.76 -9.49
N PRO A 56 -17.21 6.66 -9.38
CA PRO A 56 -18.62 6.34 -9.49
C PRO A 56 -19.02 5.98 -10.93
N PHE A 57 -19.91 5.03 -11.06
CA PHE A 57 -20.48 4.68 -12.36
C PHE A 57 -22.00 4.56 -12.30
N TYR A 58 -22.63 4.89 -13.43
CA TYR A 58 -24.04 4.66 -13.71
C TYR A 58 -24.15 4.13 -15.14
N LYS A 59 -24.75 2.94 -15.32
CA LYS A 59 -24.91 2.30 -16.63
C LYS A 59 -26.33 1.81 -16.79
N THR A 60 -26.86 1.93 -17.99
CA THR A 60 -28.19 1.46 -18.35
C THR A 60 -28.13 0.23 -19.25
N VAL A 61 -29.10 -0.64 -19.10
CA VAL A 61 -29.27 -1.84 -19.91
C VAL A 61 -30.72 -1.88 -20.36
N SER A 62 -30.95 -1.89 -21.67
CA SER A 62 -32.28 -1.97 -22.25
C SER A 62 -32.62 -3.40 -22.65
N ILE A 63 -33.76 -3.88 -22.19
CA ILE A 63 -34.31 -5.23 -22.45
C ILE A 63 -35.48 -5.04 -23.40
N PHE A 64 -35.46 -5.70 -24.55
CA PHE A 64 -36.52 -5.71 -25.53
C PHE A 64 -37.23 -7.06 -25.51
N SER A 65 -38.55 -7.03 -25.54
CA SER A 65 -39.39 -8.24 -25.49
C SER A 65 -40.68 -8.05 -26.31
N ASN A 66 -41.40 -9.14 -26.53
CA ASN A 66 -42.75 -9.14 -27.12
C ASN A 66 -43.86 -8.72 -26.14
N GLY A 67 -43.50 -8.36 -24.87
CA GLY A 67 -44.48 -7.93 -23.88
C GLY A 67 -45.11 -6.57 -24.22
N LYS A 68 -46.24 -6.25 -23.58
CA LYS A 68 -47.06 -5.08 -23.86
C LYS A 68 -46.31 -3.74 -23.91
N LYS A 69 -45.26 -3.60 -23.07
CA LYS A 69 -44.44 -2.37 -23.03
C LYS A 69 -43.30 -2.36 -24.05
N GLY A 70 -42.98 -3.51 -24.68
CA GLY A 70 -41.95 -3.65 -25.70
C GLY A 70 -40.51 -3.57 -25.20
N SER A 71 -40.23 -2.66 -24.27
CA SER A 71 -38.88 -2.50 -23.68
C SER A 71 -38.91 -2.08 -22.22
N TYR A 72 -37.85 -2.47 -21.50
CA TYR A 72 -37.57 -2.09 -20.09
C TYR A 72 -36.14 -1.61 -19.95
N SER A 73 -35.91 -0.63 -19.11
CA SER A 73 -34.56 -0.16 -18.81
C SER A 73 -34.17 -0.54 -17.38
N LEU A 74 -33.05 -1.19 -17.22
CA LEU A 74 -32.41 -1.44 -15.94
C LEU A 74 -31.23 -0.48 -15.76
N ALA A 75 -30.94 -0.09 -14.53
CA ALA A 75 -29.77 0.69 -14.20
C ALA A 75 -28.89 -0.06 -13.20
N ILE A 76 -27.60 -0.05 -13.44
CA ILE A 76 -26.58 -0.45 -12.46
C ILE A 76 -25.75 0.76 -12.08
N LYS A 77 -25.53 0.94 -10.79
CA LYS A 77 -24.71 2.01 -10.24
C LYS A 77 -23.77 1.47 -9.18
N GLY A 78 -22.66 2.13 -8.99
CA GLY A 78 -21.69 1.76 -7.95
C GLY A 78 -20.52 2.72 -7.94
N ASN A 79 -19.56 2.43 -7.08
CA ASN A 79 -18.29 3.12 -7.01
C ASN A 79 -17.16 2.10 -7.10
N VAL A 80 -16.24 2.30 -8.05
CA VAL A 80 -15.05 1.45 -8.20
C VAL A 80 -13.94 2.05 -7.37
N THR A 81 -13.62 1.40 -6.26
CA THR A 81 -12.45 1.75 -5.45
C THR A 81 -11.20 1.30 -6.21
N PRO A 82 -10.25 2.21 -6.48
CA PRO A 82 -8.97 1.81 -7.05
C PRO A 82 -8.31 0.77 -6.15
N LYS A 83 -7.82 -0.33 -6.75
CA LYS A 83 -6.91 -1.21 -6.02
C LYS A 83 -5.70 -0.36 -5.66
N PRO A 84 -5.25 -0.31 -4.39
CA PRO A 84 -4.03 0.38 -4.02
C PRO A 84 -2.92 -0.10 -4.96
N SER A 85 -2.29 0.81 -5.67
CA SER A 85 -1.09 0.49 -6.44
C SER A 85 -0.04 0.07 -5.42
N GLN A 86 0.46 -1.16 -5.51
CA GLN A 86 1.63 -1.51 -4.71
C GLN A 86 2.75 -0.56 -5.13
N PRO A 87 3.47 0.06 -4.18
CA PRO A 87 4.59 0.91 -4.53
C PRO A 87 5.59 0.10 -5.36
N VAL A 88 5.96 0.63 -6.51
CA VAL A 88 7.01 0.03 -7.34
C VAL A 88 8.33 0.40 -6.68
N PHE A 89 8.98 -0.58 -6.06
CA PHE A 89 10.28 -0.37 -5.46
C PHE A 89 11.37 -0.55 -6.52
N THR A 90 12.33 0.37 -6.54
CA THR A 90 13.63 0.16 -7.17
C THR A 90 14.56 -0.49 -6.14
N TYR A 91 15.48 -1.32 -6.58
CA TYR A 91 16.39 -2.07 -5.73
C TYR A 91 17.86 -1.70 -6.04
N PRO A 92 18.30 -0.48 -5.69
CA PRO A 92 19.62 0.01 -6.09
C PRO A 92 20.78 -0.60 -5.30
N TYR A 93 20.50 -1.28 -4.18
CA TYR A 93 21.53 -1.87 -3.33
C TYR A 93 21.57 -3.40 -3.49
N SER A 94 22.75 -4.00 -3.29
CA SER A 94 22.93 -5.45 -3.35
C SER A 94 23.80 -5.97 -2.22
N ILE A 95 23.53 -7.21 -1.80
CA ILE A 95 24.37 -8.06 -0.96
C ILE A 95 24.32 -9.45 -1.59
N GLY A 96 25.38 -9.84 -2.27
CA GLY A 96 25.36 -11.04 -3.13
C GLY A 96 24.24 -10.95 -4.18
N ASP A 97 23.44 -12.00 -4.28
CA ASP A 97 22.29 -12.08 -5.20
C ASP A 97 21.05 -11.32 -4.70
N LEU A 98 21.04 -10.91 -3.44
CA LEU A 98 19.93 -10.17 -2.87
C LEU A 98 20.02 -8.69 -3.21
N LYS A 99 18.93 -8.15 -3.75
CA LYS A 99 18.73 -6.73 -3.98
C LYS A 99 17.81 -6.13 -2.91
N LEU A 100 18.14 -4.92 -2.49
CA LEU A 100 17.42 -4.19 -1.43
C LEU A 100 16.99 -2.82 -1.95
N HIS A 101 15.81 -2.35 -1.55
CA HIS A 101 15.39 -0.99 -1.89
C HIS A 101 16.14 0.07 -1.06
N THR A 102 16.60 -0.30 0.12
CA THR A 102 17.45 0.53 0.99
C THR A 102 18.36 -0.34 1.85
N LYS A 103 19.50 0.19 2.27
CA LYS A 103 20.40 -0.38 3.31
C LYS A 103 20.35 0.43 4.61
N THR A 104 19.47 1.44 4.69
CA THR A 104 19.36 2.30 5.85
C THR A 104 17.92 2.36 6.32
N VAL A 105 17.71 2.19 7.63
CA VAL A 105 16.43 2.36 8.30
C VAL A 105 16.57 3.50 9.30
N LEU A 106 15.63 4.44 9.24
CA LEU A 106 15.63 5.61 10.12
C LEU A 106 14.30 5.74 10.86
N PHE A 107 14.33 5.53 12.17
CA PHE A 107 13.26 5.91 13.08
C PHE A 107 13.50 7.38 13.50
N SER A 108 12.94 8.32 12.73
CA SER A 108 13.25 9.76 12.86
C SER A 108 12.87 10.36 14.21
N SER A 109 11.81 9.84 14.82
CA SER A 109 11.34 10.25 16.14
C SER A 109 10.60 9.08 16.78
N ILE A 110 11.16 8.53 17.85
CA ILE A 110 10.53 7.47 18.64
C ILE A 110 10.51 7.89 20.10
N ARG A 111 9.37 7.74 20.77
CA ARG A 111 9.25 8.02 22.20
C ARG A 111 9.66 6.82 23.03
N PRO A 112 10.10 7.02 24.29
CA PRO A 112 10.59 5.92 25.12
C PRO A 112 9.57 4.80 25.39
N GLU A 113 8.29 5.06 25.22
CA GLU A 113 7.20 4.09 25.40
C GLU A 113 6.70 3.45 24.09
N GLU A 114 7.28 3.79 22.96
CA GLU A 114 6.80 3.35 21.65
C GLU A 114 7.58 2.16 21.11
N THR A 115 6.90 1.39 20.29
CA THR A 115 7.50 0.42 19.36
C THR A 115 7.13 0.83 17.96
N LEU A 116 8.12 1.07 17.12
CA LEU A 116 7.92 1.44 15.71
C LEU A 116 8.47 0.35 14.79
N GLY A 117 7.87 0.21 13.63
CA GLY A 117 8.24 -0.78 12.62
C GLY A 117 8.57 -0.14 11.28
N GLU A 118 9.66 -0.61 10.67
CA GLU A 118 10.06 -0.27 9.32
C GLU A 118 10.29 -1.52 8.47
N LYS A 119 10.17 -1.38 7.18
CA LYS A 119 10.22 -2.50 6.24
C LYS A 119 11.20 -2.24 5.11
N ILE A 120 12.12 -3.17 4.90
CA ILE A 120 13.02 -3.21 3.75
C ILE A 120 12.47 -4.23 2.76
N ASN A 121 12.08 -3.79 1.56
CA ASN A 121 11.72 -4.71 0.50
C ASN A 121 12.98 -5.26 -0.15
N ILE A 122 12.96 -6.55 -0.44
CA ILE A 122 14.09 -7.30 -0.99
C ILE A 122 13.63 -8.12 -2.19
N LYS A 123 14.57 -8.41 -3.09
CA LYS A 123 14.35 -9.27 -4.27
C LYS A 123 15.58 -10.14 -4.50
N ASN A 124 15.38 -11.41 -4.81
CA ASN A 124 16.46 -12.25 -5.28
C ASN A 124 16.62 -12.08 -6.81
N GLU A 125 17.70 -11.46 -7.26
CA GLU A 125 18.06 -11.36 -8.69
C GLU A 125 19.07 -12.44 -9.13
N GLY A 126 19.41 -13.39 -8.25
CA GLY A 126 20.22 -14.55 -8.56
C GLY A 126 19.46 -15.59 -9.38
N LYS A 127 20.21 -16.56 -9.92
CA LYS A 127 19.66 -17.70 -10.67
C LYS A 127 19.28 -18.89 -9.80
N THR A 128 19.60 -18.85 -8.51
CA THR A 128 19.37 -19.91 -7.53
C THR A 128 18.68 -19.33 -6.31
N SER A 129 18.11 -20.19 -5.47
CA SER A 129 17.52 -19.76 -4.20
C SER A 129 18.57 -19.08 -3.30
N ALA A 130 18.14 -18.05 -2.58
CA ALA A 130 18.96 -17.29 -1.65
C ALA A 130 18.30 -17.31 -0.25
N THR A 131 19.01 -17.84 0.73
CA THR A 131 18.59 -17.87 2.13
C THR A 131 19.26 -16.73 2.90
N ILE A 132 18.50 -16.03 3.71
CA ILE A 132 18.94 -14.87 4.46
C ILE A 132 19.07 -15.26 5.93
N HIS A 133 20.26 -15.12 6.48
CA HIS A 133 20.55 -15.28 7.88
C HIS A 133 20.85 -13.93 8.52
N LEU A 134 20.33 -13.73 9.73
CA LEU A 134 20.61 -12.54 10.51
C LEU A 134 21.80 -12.81 11.43
N GLY A 135 22.70 -11.86 11.53
CA GLY A 135 23.76 -11.88 12.55
C GLY A 135 23.22 -11.52 13.93
N LYS A 136 24.07 -11.00 14.79
CA LYS A 136 23.67 -10.59 16.15
C LYS A 136 22.67 -9.44 16.09
N VAL A 137 21.42 -9.71 16.47
CA VAL A 137 20.34 -8.71 16.57
C VAL A 137 20.40 -8.09 17.97
N PRO A 138 20.49 -6.74 18.12
CA PRO A 138 20.38 -6.07 19.41
C PRO A 138 19.03 -6.37 20.09
N HIS A 139 19.02 -6.52 21.39
CA HIS A 139 17.85 -6.94 22.20
C HIS A 139 16.65 -5.99 22.11
N TYR A 140 16.85 -4.74 21.72
CA TYR A 140 15.80 -3.73 21.48
C TYR A 140 15.23 -3.77 20.05
N LEU A 141 15.71 -4.67 19.20
CA LEU A 141 15.19 -4.89 17.85
C LEU A 141 14.56 -6.28 17.76
N ASN A 142 13.41 -6.34 17.07
CA ASN A 142 12.85 -7.59 16.56
C ASN A 142 12.92 -7.53 15.04
N VAL A 143 13.60 -8.50 14.44
CA VAL A 143 13.82 -8.53 12.98
C VAL A 143 13.26 -9.82 12.43
N GLN A 144 12.41 -9.70 11.41
CA GLN A 144 11.81 -10.82 10.73
C GLN A 144 12.07 -10.73 9.22
N VAL A 145 12.46 -11.83 8.62
CA VAL A 145 12.64 -11.96 7.17
C VAL A 145 11.53 -12.86 6.63
N ASN A 146 10.76 -12.37 5.67
CA ASN A 146 9.66 -13.13 5.10
C ASN A 146 9.58 -12.95 3.56
N PRO A 147 9.76 -14.05 2.80
CA PRO A 147 10.25 -15.36 3.23
C PRO A 147 11.75 -15.31 3.60
N ALA A 148 12.21 -16.25 4.44
CA ALA A 148 13.63 -16.36 4.79
C ALA A 148 14.49 -16.89 3.63
N THR A 149 13.88 -17.66 2.73
CA THR A 149 14.53 -18.16 1.48
C THR A 149 13.69 -17.66 0.30
N LEU A 150 14.34 -16.93 -0.62
CA LEU A 150 13.70 -16.43 -1.83
C LEU A 150 14.15 -17.25 -3.04
N GLN A 151 13.20 -17.64 -3.88
CA GLN A 151 13.47 -18.23 -5.20
C GLN A 151 13.97 -17.14 -6.16
N PRO A 152 14.55 -17.50 -7.33
CA PRO A 152 14.88 -16.53 -8.37
C PRO A 152 13.69 -15.62 -8.70
N ASP A 153 13.96 -14.31 -8.82
CA ASP A 153 12.99 -13.23 -9.05
C ASP A 153 11.92 -13.02 -7.94
N GLU A 154 11.94 -13.82 -6.88
CA GLU A 154 11.01 -13.67 -5.78
C GLU A 154 11.30 -12.41 -4.96
N VAL A 155 10.23 -11.77 -4.50
CA VAL A 155 10.28 -10.60 -3.63
C VAL A 155 9.89 -10.98 -2.20
N GLY A 156 10.54 -10.33 -1.24
CA GLY A 156 10.28 -10.52 0.17
C GLY A 156 10.47 -9.21 0.95
N ALA A 157 10.55 -9.34 2.27
CA ALA A 157 10.77 -8.20 3.12
C ALA A 157 11.54 -8.56 4.40
N ILE A 158 12.34 -7.61 4.87
CA ILE A 158 12.91 -7.59 6.21
C ILE A 158 12.12 -6.56 7.01
N THR A 159 11.38 -7.02 8.02
CA THR A 159 10.63 -6.16 8.93
C THR A 159 11.45 -5.96 10.19
N ILE A 160 11.65 -4.71 10.58
CA ILE A 160 12.46 -4.32 11.74
C ILE A 160 11.55 -3.54 12.68
N LEU A 161 11.33 -4.09 13.88
CA LEU A 161 10.61 -3.43 14.96
C LEU A 161 11.63 -2.94 15.98
N MET A 162 11.57 -1.66 16.34
CA MET A 162 12.39 -1.07 17.40
C MET A 162 11.52 -0.81 18.62
N ASP A 163 11.89 -1.40 19.75
CA ASP A 163 11.24 -1.19 21.04
C ASP A 163 12.06 -0.20 21.89
N ALA A 164 11.59 1.03 21.96
CA ALA A 164 12.26 2.08 22.72
C ALA A 164 12.16 1.88 24.25
N LYS A 165 11.18 1.10 24.75
CA LYS A 165 11.08 0.76 26.18
C LYS A 165 12.27 -0.08 26.62
N VAL A 166 12.68 -1.01 25.76
CA VAL A 166 13.81 -1.91 26.02
C VAL A 166 15.14 -1.20 25.84
N LEU A 167 15.21 -0.27 24.87
CA LEU A 167 16.41 0.49 24.55
C LEU A 167 16.90 1.35 25.74
N LYS A 168 15.99 1.90 26.56
CA LYS A 168 16.26 2.72 27.77
C LYS A 168 17.29 3.84 27.56
N ARG A 169 17.32 4.42 26.39
CA ARG A 169 18.29 5.45 26.00
C ARG A 169 17.57 6.56 25.24
N LYS A 170 17.98 7.82 25.46
CA LYS A 170 17.51 9.01 24.74
C LYS A 170 18.56 9.48 23.73
N GLY A 171 18.12 10.30 22.80
CA GLY A 171 18.95 10.87 21.76
C GLY A 171 19.22 9.92 20.60
N ARG A 172 20.28 10.18 19.87
CA ARG A 172 20.61 9.43 18.67
C ARG A 172 21.22 8.06 19.00
N VAL A 173 20.66 7.04 18.39
CA VAL A 173 21.13 5.65 18.44
C VAL A 173 21.39 5.17 17.03
N SER A 174 22.50 4.49 16.82
CA SER A 174 22.82 3.86 15.54
C SER A 174 23.42 2.49 15.78
N THR A 175 23.06 1.52 14.96
CA THR A 175 23.60 0.16 14.97
C THR A 175 23.67 -0.39 13.56
N LEU A 176 24.57 -1.34 13.35
CA LEU A 176 24.65 -2.14 12.14
C LEU A 176 24.04 -3.51 12.41
N LEU A 177 23.15 -3.95 11.55
CA LEU A 177 22.55 -5.29 11.56
C LEU A 177 23.26 -6.11 10.49
N PRO A 178 24.12 -7.08 10.89
CA PRO A 178 24.75 -7.97 9.93
C PRO A 178 23.72 -8.92 9.32
N ILE A 179 23.79 -9.10 8.01
CA ILE A 179 23.03 -10.11 7.28
C ILE A 179 23.96 -10.94 6.42
N MET A 180 23.65 -12.21 6.29
CA MET A 180 24.42 -13.16 5.50
C MET A 180 23.49 -13.82 4.49
N ILE A 181 23.95 -13.90 3.25
CA ILE A 181 23.18 -14.44 2.13
C ILE A 181 23.87 -15.71 1.65
N GLN A 182 23.18 -16.83 1.81
CA GLN A 182 23.62 -18.12 1.29
C GLN A 182 22.82 -18.46 0.02
N SER A 183 23.43 -18.27 -1.13
CA SER A 183 22.87 -18.75 -2.40
C SER A 183 23.30 -20.18 -2.67
N ALA A 184 22.41 -21.00 -3.23
CA ALA A 184 22.70 -22.39 -3.52
C ALA A 184 23.90 -22.51 -4.49
N GLY A 185 24.90 -23.34 -4.10
CA GLY A 185 26.11 -23.56 -4.86
C GLY A 185 27.13 -22.41 -4.84
N LYS A 186 26.93 -21.36 -4.03
CA LYS A 186 27.86 -20.22 -3.90
C LYS A 186 28.39 -20.09 -2.47
N LYS A 187 29.52 -19.39 -2.35
CA LYS A 187 30.03 -18.97 -1.03
C LYS A 187 29.08 -17.94 -0.39
N GLU A 188 28.90 -18.02 0.92
CA GLU A 188 28.13 -17.05 1.68
C GLU A 188 28.70 -15.64 1.51
N VAL A 189 27.80 -14.66 1.35
CA VAL A 189 28.14 -13.24 1.25
C VAL A 189 27.49 -12.49 2.40
N SER A 190 28.30 -11.72 3.12
CA SER A 190 27.84 -10.89 4.22
C SER A 190 27.67 -9.42 3.80
N GLY A 191 26.78 -8.73 4.50
CA GLY A 191 26.56 -7.31 4.38
C GLY A 191 25.90 -6.76 5.63
N GLU A 192 25.60 -5.46 5.62
CA GLU A 192 25.07 -4.77 6.78
C GLU A 192 23.90 -3.84 6.40
N ILE A 193 22.94 -3.75 7.30
CA ILE A 193 21.86 -2.77 7.27
C ILE A 193 22.11 -1.77 8.39
N GLN A 194 22.22 -0.50 8.07
CA GLN A 194 22.33 0.57 9.06
C GLN A 194 20.96 0.92 9.62
N ILE A 195 20.82 0.85 10.95
CA ILE A 195 19.60 1.23 11.66
C ILE A 195 19.93 2.40 12.56
N SER A 196 19.18 3.49 12.40
CA SER A 196 19.33 4.69 13.22
C SER A 196 18.00 5.09 13.81
N ALA A 197 18.03 5.64 15.01
CA ALA A 197 16.86 6.19 15.68
C ALA A 197 17.21 7.48 16.40
N ASN A 198 16.22 8.35 16.56
CA ASN A 198 16.29 9.49 17.47
C ASN A 198 15.21 9.33 18.53
N VAL A 199 15.60 8.93 19.73
CA VAL A 199 14.66 8.75 20.86
C VAL A 199 14.47 10.10 21.53
N ILE A 200 13.26 10.63 21.40
CA ILE A 200 12.89 11.96 21.88
C ILE A 200 12.02 11.86 23.14
N ASP A 201 12.04 12.91 23.95
CA ASP A 201 11.15 13.01 25.11
C ASP A 201 9.67 13.13 24.71
N ASN A 202 8.81 12.61 25.57
CA ASN A 202 7.38 12.75 25.39
C ASN A 202 6.85 13.97 26.17
N PHE A 203 6.98 15.14 25.58
CA PHE A 203 6.50 16.39 26.16
C PHE A 203 4.97 16.50 26.26
N SER A 204 4.22 15.60 25.63
CA SER A 204 2.75 15.61 25.75
C SER A 204 2.26 15.24 27.15
N LYS A 205 3.09 14.57 27.94
CA LYS A 205 2.81 14.13 29.32
C LYS A 205 3.26 15.11 30.39
N LEU A 206 3.78 16.28 30.04
CA LEU A 206 4.17 17.30 31.00
C LEU A 206 2.95 17.80 31.79
N SER A 207 3.14 18.00 33.08
CA SER A 207 2.15 18.64 33.93
C SER A 207 1.89 20.10 33.50
N ALA A 208 0.79 20.69 33.96
CA ALA A 208 0.52 22.11 33.71
C ALA A 208 1.63 23.03 34.28
N ALA A 209 2.19 22.65 35.42
CA ALA A 209 3.31 23.38 36.06
C ALA A 209 4.58 23.31 35.20
N ASP A 210 4.94 22.10 34.72
CA ASP A 210 6.12 21.94 33.85
C ASP A 210 5.97 22.68 32.53
N LYS A 211 4.76 22.69 31.96
CA LYS A 211 4.45 23.45 30.72
C LYS A 211 4.57 24.96 30.93
N ALA A 212 4.19 25.47 32.10
CA ALA A 212 4.30 26.89 32.43
C ALA A 212 5.75 27.35 32.58
N GLN A 213 6.66 26.44 32.94
CA GLN A 213 8.09 26.69 33.07
C GLN A 213 8.91 26.27 31.82
N ALA A 214 8.24 25.79 30.78
CA ALA A 214 8.91 25.37 29.55
C ALA A 214 9.51 26.58 28.82
N PRO A 215 10.71 26.43 28.22
CA PRO A 215 11.31 27.49 27.42
C PRO A 215 10.40 27.88 26.25
N ILE A 216 10.33 29.19 25.97
CA ILE A 216 9.57 29.72 24.86
C ILE A 216 10.55 29.91 23.69
N ALA A 217 10.22 29.32 22.54
CA ALA A 217 10.98 29.53 21.31
C ALA A 217 10.30 30.62 20.47
N GLU A 218 11.00 31.69 20.21
CA GLU A 218 10.60 32.72 19.25
C GLU A 218 11.29 32.48 17.91
N LEU A 219 10.51 32.33 16.84
CA LEU A 219 11.03 32.21 15.50
C LEU A 219 11.11 33.58 14.85
N SER A 220 12.27 33.97 14.32
CA SER A 220 12.46 35.18 13.55
C SER A 220 11.67 35.22 12.23
N GLY A 221 11.15 34.06 11.81
CA GLY A 221 10.29 33.92 10.65
C GLY A 221 9.86 32.46 10.46
N THR A 222 8.68 32.27 9.91
CA THR A 222 8.10 30.94 9.60
C THR A 222 8.16 30.58 8.12
N LEU A 223 8.63 31.52 7.28
CA LEU A 223 8.74 31.37 5.83
C LEU A 223 10.15 31.73 5.38
N LEU A 224 10.76 30.85 4.62
CA LEU A 224 12.01 31.09 3.92
C LEU A 224 11.74 31.02 2.42
N GLU A 225 11.76 32.16 1.74
CA GLU A 225 11.63 32.22 0.30
C GLU A 225 13.01 32.12 -0.36
N PHE A 226 13.26 31.02 -1.03
CA PHE A 226 14.38 30.89 -1.94
C PHE A 226 13.97 31.50 -3.28
N GLY A 227 14.44 32.71 -3.61
CA GLY A 227 14.25 33.29 -4.92
C GLY A 227 14.61 32.34 -6.06
N LYS A 228 14.81 32.79 -7.29
CA LYS A 228 15.26 31.97 -8.41
C LYS A 228 16.59 31.31 -8.11
N LEU A 229 16.57 29.99 -7.79
CA LEU A 229 17.78 29.21 -7.58
C LEU A 229 18.47 28.93 -8.92
N PRO A 230 19.77 29.21 -9.08
CA PRO A 230 20.52 28.84 -10.26
C PRO A 230 20.64 27.30 -10.30
N ASN A 231 20.48 26.73 -11.48
CA ASN A 231 20.43 25.28 -11.74
C ASN A 231 21.79 24.55 -11.54
N LYS A 232 22.56 24.87 -10.49
CA LYS A 232 23.84 24.22 -10.19
C LYS A 232 24.05 24.06 -8.69
N LYS A 233 24.05 22.78 -8.25
CA LYS A 233 24.46 22.21 -6.95
C LYS A 233 23.67 22.66 -5.71
N SER A 234 23.23 21.68 -4.96
CA SER A 234 22.52 21.79 -3.69
C SER A 234 23.17 22.81 -2.74
N ILE A 235 22.42 23.85 -2.40
CA ILE A 235 22.75 24.73 -1.28
C ILE A 235 22.02 24.15 -0.07
N VAL A 236 22.77 23.71 0.93
CA VAL A 236 22.20 23.35 2.24
C VAL A 236 22.16 24.62 3.07
N PRO A 237 21.01 25.16 3.45
CA PRO A 237 20.96 26.32 4.32
C PRO A 237 21.37 25.93 5.73
N LEU A 238 22.34 26.62 6.31
CA LEU A 238 22.63 26.59 7.74
C LEU A 238 21.53 27.39 8.46
N ILE A 239 20.61 26.68 9.10
CA ILE A 239 19.63 27.29 10.01
C ILE A 239 20.38 27.60 11.31
N GLY A 240 20.87 28.82 11.46
CA GLY A 240 21.44 29.32 12.71
C GLY A 240 20.31 29.81 13.62
N GLY A 241 19.82 28.95 14.52
CA GLY A 241 18.97 29.38 15.63
C GLY A 241 19.84 29.79 16.82
N LYS A 242 19.76 31.08 17.28
CA LYS A 242 20.23 31.44 18.60
C LYS A 242 19.24 30.96 19.63
N VAL A 243 19.68 30.05 20.53
CA VAL A 243 18.96 29.72 21.75
C VAL A 243 19.49 30.68 22.82
N SER A 244 18.68 31.63 23.27
CA SER A 244 18.97 32.40 24.48
C SER A 244 18.49 31.60 25.69
N GLY A 245 19.41 31.27 26.59
CA GLY A 245 19.14 30.70 27.91
C GLY A 245 18.64 31.76 28.87
#